data_966fd8aeff4bb67c792d97b7ae4cf8f6
#
_entry.id   966fd8aeff4bb67c792d97b7ae4cf8f6
#
_cell.length_a   1.000
_cell.length_b   1.000
_cell.length_c   1.000
_cell.angle_alpha   90.00
_cell.angle_beta   90.00
_cell.angle_gamma   90.00
#
_symmetry.space_group_name_H-M   'P 1'
#
loop_
_entity.id
_entity.type
_entity.pdbx_description
1 polymer ?
#
loop_
_entity_poly.entity_id
_entity_poly.type
_entity_poly.pdbx_seq_one_letter_code
_entity_poly.pdbx_strand_id
1 'polypeptide(L)'
;MRKVIIRDKRKIEPFNEPARELRVLNKPLWLHQKDILEPYCESEIEVDFFEQIPNGHYEETLVYRDNLFFDEAFIEMFLSKARSQGKACRVAFSLDDEVITSHALPLQSGIRREGDVYVANMWYYPRGLEELTRPLVIDTGAYEFGSYRVPTHMSTAKGDLVFQIPLRAFLSIENWVHIFVANCLFGVLAEGARMERSLVSIRTQLKVFWRALLERRQILSSSELVVVGRNTQIDPTAVIQGPTIIGDNVYIGAGVVISNCIIGNHVSILHGNELLISVVGDRCYLPFRSSLFMSTLMEDTMVAQNACLQFCVVGRDSFIGAGTTFTDFNLLPRSLRTMHRGQLEEVGMTVLGGCVG
;
A
#
# COMPACT_ATOMS: atom_id res chain seq x y z
N MET A 1 -25.07 -6.06 -6.22
CA MET A 1 -24.31 -7.30 -5.89
C MET A 1 -24.17 -7.43 -4.38
N ARG A 2 -24.28 -8.65 -3.85
CA ARG A 2 -23.98 -8.95 -2.44
C ARG A 2 -22.48 -9.18 -2.25
N LYS A 3 -21.87 -8.65 -1.18
CA LYS A 3 -20.53 -9.05 -0.76
C LYS A 3 -20.55 -9.90 0.50
N VAL A 4 -19.71 -10.93 0.53
CA VAL A 4 -19.53 -11.83 1.67
C VAL A 4 -18.07 -11.76 2.10
N ILE A 5 -17.84 -11.41 3.34
CA ILE A 5 -16.53 -11.20 3.94
C ILE A 5 -16.21 -12.39 4.85
N ILE A 6 -15.16 -13.14 4.52
CA ILE A 6 -14.67 -14.22 5.37
C ILE A 6 -13.61 -13.62 6.29
N ARG A 7 -13.86 -13.71 7.60
CA ARG A 7 -12.97 -13.12 8.61
C ARG A 7 -11.69 -13.91 8.79
N ASP A 8 -10.56 -13.23 8.74
CA ASP A 8 -9.26 -13.75 9.15
C ASP A 8 -8.91 -13.19 10.54
N LYS A 9 -8.96 -14.06 11.56
CA LYS A 9 -8.72 -13.67 12.95
C LYS A 9 -7.24 -13.74 13.34
N ARG A 10 -6.34 -14.09 12.40
CA ARG A 10 -4.91 -14.13 12.66
C ARG A 10 -4.38 -12.73 12.97
N LYS A 11 -3.57 -12.66 13.98
CA LYS A 11 -2.88 -11.43 14.36
C LYS A 11 -1.56 -11.30 13.62
N ILE A 12 -1.26 -10.08 13.20
CA ILE A 12 -0.01 -9.75 12.51
C ILE A 12 1.02 -9.29 13.53
N GLU A 13 2.12 -10.02 13.65
CA GLU A 13 3.25 -9.63 14.50
C GLU A 13 4.05 -8.49 13.83
N PRO A 14 4.59 -7.52 14.59
CA PRO A 14 4.51 -7.38 16.05
C PRO A 14 3.28 -6.59 16.56
N PHE A 15 2.37 -6.15 15.68
CA PHE A 15 1.24 -5.26 16.02
C PHE A 15 0.17 -5.94 16.88
N ASN A 16 0.12 -7.26 16.90
CA ASN A 16 -0.87 -8.04 17.65
C ASN A 16 -2.34 -7.79 17.25
N GLU A 17 -2.57 -7.34 16.04
CA GLU A 17 -3.88 -7.02 15.48
C GLU A 17 -4.19 -7.85 14.25
N PRO A 18 -5.47 -8.14 13.95
CA PRO A 18 -5.83 -8.76 12.68
C PRO A 18 -5.58 -7.79 11.53
N ALA A 19 -5.25 -8.32 10.35
CA ALA A 19 -4.92 -7.51 9.17
C ALA A 19 -5.98 -6.46 8.84
N ARG A 20 -7.26 -6.78 9.03
CA ARG A 20 -8.38 -5.87 8.76
C ARG A 20 -8.34 -4.54 9.53
N GLU A 21 -7.74 -4.54 10.73
CA GLU A 21 -7.64 -3.36 11.59
C GLU A 21 -6.37 -2.53 11.33
N LEU A 22 -5.38 -3.12 10.67
CA LEU A 22 -4.14 -2.42 10.33
C LEU A 22 -4.36 -1.37 9.25
N ARG A 23 -3.56 -0.31 9.33
CA ARG A 23 -3.69 0.84 8.42
C ARG A 23 -3.02 0.60 7.08
N VAL A 24 -3.78 0.81 6.03
CA VAL A 24 -3.31 0.89 4.65
C VAL A 24 -3.78 2.21 4.07
N LEU A 25 -2.84 3.03 3.58
CA LEU A 25 -3.11 4.37 3.05
C LEU A 25 -3.92 5.24 4.04
N ASN A 26 -3.56 5.17 5.32
CA ASN A 26 -4.21 5.85 6.46
C ASN A 26 -5.64 5.43 6.78
N LYS A 27 -6.13 4.32 6.20
CA LYS A 27 -7.43 3.75 6.52
C LYS A 27 -7.27 2.33 7.09
N PRO A 28 -8.11 1.87 8.04
CA PRO A 28 -8.18 0.45 8.36
C PRO A 28 -8.45 -0.34 7.08
N LEU A 29 -7.83 -1.50 6.92
CA LEU A 29 -7.98 -2.29 5.70
C LEU A 29 -9.45 -2.61 5.37
N TRP A 30 -10.28 -2.89 6.40
CA TRP A 30 -11.71 -3.13 6.18
C TRP A 30 -12.44 -1.90 5.60
N LEU A 31 -12.06 -0.68 6.02
CA LEU A 31 -12.65 0.56 5.49
C LEU A 31 -12.17 0.83 4.06
N HIS A 32 -10.87 0.60 3.79
CA HIS A 32 -10.33 0.67 2.43
C HIS A 32 -11.07 -0.26 1.46
N GLN A 33 -11.29 -1.52 1.87
CA GLN A 33 -12.07 -2.48 1.08
C GLN A 33 -13.53 -2.04 0.89
N LYS A 34 -14.15 -1.49 1.95
CA LYS A 34 -15.52 -0.99 1.90
C LYS A 34 -15.67 0.13 0.89
N ASP A 35 -14.79 1.15 0.97
CA ASP A 35 -14.83 2.30 0.07
C ASP A 35 -14.71 1.88 -1.40
N ILE A 36 -13.80 0.94 -1.71
CA ILE A 36 -13.60 0.44 -3.08
C ILE A 36 -14.80 -0.36 -3.58
N LEU A 37 -15.45 -1.13 -2.71
CA LEU A 37 -16.56 -2.01 -3.11
C LEU A 37 -17.92 -1.34 -3.03
N GLU A 38 -18.04 -0.15 -2.42
CA GLU A 38 -19.31 0.58 -2.28
C GLU A 38 -20.05 0.78 -3.61
N PRO A 39 -19.39 1.15 -4.75
CA PRO A 39 -20.08 1.32 -6.03
C PRO A 39 -20.69 0.03 -6.62
N TYR A 40 -20.25 -1.13 -6.16
CA TYR A 40 -20.60 -2.42 -6.71
C TYR A 40 -21.52 -3.24 -5.82
N CYS A 41 -21.55 -2.98 -4.51
CA CYS A 41 -22.18 -3.84 -3.51
C CYS A 41 -23.29 -3.12 -2.73
N GLU A 42 -24.49 -3.71 -2.71
CA GLU A 42 -25.68 -3.19 -2.04
C GLU A 42 -25.90 -3.82 -0.65
N SER A 43 -25.37 -5.03 -0.44
CA SER A 43 -25.51 -5.75 0.82
C SER A 43 -24.20 -6.41 1.24
N GLU A 44 -24.03 -6.59 2.55
CA GLU A 44 -22.84 -7.12 3.18
C GLU A 44 -23.19 -8.19 4.22
N ILE A 45 -22.43 -9.30 4.21
CA ILE A 45 -22.52 -10.36 5.22
C ILE A 45 -21.09 -10.69 5.65
N GLU A 46 -20.85 -10.79 6.96
CA GLU A 46 -19.60 -11.31 7.52
C GLU A 46 -19.80 -12.74 8.02
N VAL A 47 -18.84 -13.62 7.71
CA VAL A 47 -18.82 -15.02 8.18
C VAL A 47 -17.43 -15.41 8.64
N ASP A 48 -17.32 -16.39 9.52
CA ASP A 48 -16.02 -16.88 9.99
C ASP A 48 -15.42 -17.95 9.04
N PHE A 49 -16.28 -18.72 8.37
CA PHE A 49 -15.86 -19.80 7.46
C PHE A 49 -16.69 -19.80 6.18
N PHE A 50 -16.12 -20.32 5.11
CA PHE A 50 -16.77 -20.37 3.80
C PHE A 50 -18.10 -21.14 3.82
N GLU A 51 -18.18 -22.21 4.62
CA GLU A 51 -19.35 -23.07 4.76
C GLU A 51 -20.56 -22.40 5.42
N GLN A 52 -20.32 -21.28 6.11
CA GLN A 52 -21.39 -20.49 6.76
C GLN A 52 -22.09 -19.51 5.80
N ILE A 53 -21.61 -19.41 4.56
CA ILE A 53 -22.18 -18.48 3.60
C ILE A 53 -23.61 -18.93 3.25
N PRO A 54 -24.64 -18.09 3.48
CA PRO A 54 -26.00 -18.47 3.14
C PRO A 54 -26.15 -18.65 1.62
N ASN A 55 -26.63 -19.79 1.20
CA ASN A 55 -27.02 -20.03 -0.19
C ASN A 55 -28.22 -19.16 -0.56
N GLY A 56 -27.95 -17.92 -0.99
CA GLY A 56 -28.96 -17.06 -1.59
C GLY A 56 -29.20 -17.51 -3.04
N HIS A 57 -30.42 -17.90 -3.35
CA HIS A 57 -30.77 -18.28 -4.70
C HIS A 57 -30.71 -17.07 -5.64
N TYR A 58 -29.88 -17.18 -6.71
CA TYR A 58 -29.83 -16.25 -7.86
C TYR A 58 -29.28 -14.83 -7.60
N GLU A 59 -28.54 -14.58 -6.53
CA GLU A 59 -27.94 -13.28 -6.28
C GLU A 59 -26.46 -13.23 -6.70
N GLU A 60 -26.11 -12.21 -7.47
CA GLU A 60 -24.71 -11.90 -7.81
C GLU A 60 -23.93 -11.67 -6.52
N THR A 61 -22.86 -12.45 -6.29
CA THR A 61 -22.15 -12.47 -5.02
C THR A 61 -20.63 -12.40 -5.22
N LEU A 62 -19.98 -11.48 -4.52
CA LEU A 62 -18.54 -11.40 -4.35
C LEU A 62 -18.16 -11.94 -2.97
N VAL A 63 -17.28 -12.94 -2.91
CA VAL A 63 -16.76 -13.51 -1.66
C VAL A 63 -15.27 -13.21 -1.56
N TYR A 64 -14.80 -12.73 -0.42
CA TYR A 64 -13.38 -12.49 -0.22
C TYR A 64 -12.98 -12.59 1.26
N ARG A 65 -11.68 -12.79 1.51
CA ARG A 65 -11.11 -12.71 2.87
C ARG A 65 -10.77 -11.26 3.24
N ASP A 66 -11.03 -10.87 4.48
CA ASP A 66 -10.84 -9.51 4.98
C ASP A 66 -9.37 -9.10 5.17
N ASN A 67 -8.43 -10.02 4.98
CA ASN A 67 -6.99 -9.73 4.96
C ASN A 67 -6.45 -9.40 3.56
N LEU A 68 -7.29 -9.24 2.56
CA LEU A 68 -6.87 -8.90 1.19
C LEU A 68 -6.77 -7.39 1.01
N PHE A 69 -5.63 -6.94 0.49
CA PHE A 69 -5.49 -5.61 -0.08
C PHE A 69 -5.68 -5.68 -1.60
N PHE A 70 -6.44 -4.75 -2.14
CA PHE A 70 -6.64 -4.55 -3.57
C PHE A 70 -6.97 -3.09 -3.84
N ASP A 71 -6.68 -2.60 -5.04
CA ASP A 71 -7.03 -1.27 -5.47
C ASP A 71 -8.29 -1.25 -6.35
N GLU A 72 -8.78 -0.05 -6.63
CA GLU A 72 -9.98 0.17 -7.47
C GLU A 72 -9.78 -0.40 -8.88
N ALA A 73 -8.62 -0.18 -9.50
CA ALA A 73 -8.31 -0.67 -10.84
C ALA A 73 -8.32 -2.21 -10.93
N PHE A 74 -7.90 -2.88 -9.87
CA PHE A 74 -7.98 -4.34 -9.78
C PHE A 74 -9.43 -4.82 -9.74
N ILE A 75 -10.24 -4.24 -8.86
CA ILE A 75 -11.66 -4.63 -8.69
C ILE A 75 -12.46 -4.36 -9.97
N GLU A 76 -12.27 -3.19 -10.59
CA GLU A 76 -12.91 -2.85 -11.86
C GLU A 76 -12.60 -3.90 -12.95
N MET A 77 -11.32 -4.25 -13.14
CA MET A 77 -10.90 -5.25 -14.11
C MET A 77 -11.46 -6.63 -13.77
N PHE A 78 -11.39 -7.05 -12.51
CA PHE A 78 -11.88 -8.35 -12.08
C PHE A 78 -13.39 -8.49 -12.31
N LEU A 79 -14.19 -7.55 -11.82
CA LEU A 79 -15.64 -7.59 -11.97
C LEU A 79 -16.08 -7.47 -13.43
N SER A 80 -15.45 -6.62 -14.21
CA SER A 80 -15.74 -6.50 -15.65
C SER A 80 -15.53 -7.83 -16.39
N LYS A 81 -14.38 -8.48 -16.19
CA LYS A 81 -14.07 -9.77 -16.79
C LYS A 81 -15.00 -10.90 -16.27
N ALA A 82 -15.24 -10.93 -14.96
CA ALA A 82 -16.09 -11.95 -14.34
C ALA A 82 -17.55 -11.88 -14.85
N ARG A 83 -18.09 -10.67 -14.91
CA ARG A 83 -19.44 -10.42 -15.47
C ARG A 83 -19.54 -10.77 -16.94
N SER A 84 -18.52 -10.44 -17.74
CA SER A 84 -18.52 -10.77 -19.17
C SER A 84 -18.49 -12.28 -19.43
N GLN A 85 -17.85 -13.07 -18.55
CA GLN A 85 -17.83 -14.52 -18.67
C GLN A 85 -19.14 -15.18 -18.16
N GLY A 86 -19.86 -14.54 -17.23
CA GLY A 86 -21.10 -15.01 -16.65
C GLY A 86 -21.02 -16.36 -15.95
N LYS A 87 -19.86 -16.73 -15.41
CA LYS A 87 -19.56 -18.00 -14.73
C LYS A 87 -18.91 -17.75 -13.39
N ALA A 88 -19.10 -18.68 -12.45
CA ALA A 88 -18.42 -18.66 -11.18
C ALA A 88 -16.90 -18.75 -11.39
N CYS A 89 -16.18 -17.80 -10.81
CA CYS A 89 -14.73 -17.72 -10.99
C CYS A 89 -14.02 -17.28 -9.69
N ARG A 90 -12.72 -17.53 -9.67
CA ARG A 90 -11.82 -17.18 -8.60
C ARG A 90 -10.67 -16.36 -9.15
N VAL A 91 -10.25 -15.34 -8.43
CA VAL A 91 -9.07 -14.54 -8.80
C VAL A 91 -7.86 -15.45 -8.97
N ALA A 92 -7.18 -15.27 -10.10
CA ALA A 92 -5.94 -15.96 -10.40
C ALA A 92 -4.92 -15.01 -11.07
N PHE A 93 -3.66 -15.40 -11.04
CA PHE A 93 -2.54 -14.67 -11.64
C PHE A 93 -1.68 -15.63 -12.46
N SER A 94 -0.99 -15.11 -13.48
CA SER A 94 0.02 -15.87 -14.22
C SER A 94 1.19 -16.26 -13.31
N LEU A 95 1.85 -17.38 -13.61
CA LEU A 95 3.09 -17.75 -12.93
C LEU A 95 4.23 -16.76 -13.19
N ASP A 96 4.15 -16.02 -14.29
CA ASP A 96 5.15 -15.04 -14.73
C ASP A 96 4.81 -13.60 -14.27
N ASP A 97 3.76 -13.42 -13.46
CA ASP A 97 3.42 -12.09 -12.93
C ASP A 97 4.47 -11.66 -11.89
N GLU A 98 5.32 -10.70 -12.28
CA GLU A 98 6.48 -10.28 -11.48
C GLU A 98 6.08 -9.57 -10.18
N VAL A 99 4.96 -8.87 -10.15
CA VAL A 99 4.44 -8.24 -8.91
C VAL A 99 4.03 -9.31 -7.91
N ILE A 100 3.29 -10.31 -8.38
CA ILE A 100 2.82 -11.41 -7.52
C ILE A 100 4.01 -12.22 -7.01
N THR A 101 4.93 -12.59 -7.89
CA THR A 101 6.08 -13.42 -7.51
C THR A 101 7.06 -12.70 -6.58
N SER A 102 7.29 -11.40 -6.79
CA SER A 102 8.25 -10.63 -6.00
C SER A 102 7.71 -10.14 -4.65
N HIS A 103 6.42 -9.76 -4.61
CA HIS A 103 5.89 -9.04 -3.45
C HIS A 103 4.70 -9.72 -2.75
N ALA A 104 3.89 -10.49 -3.47
CA ALA A 104 2.66 -11.05 -2.93
C ALA A 104 2.77 -12.52 -2.48
N LEU A 105 3.71 -13.30 -3.02
CA LEU A 105 3.89 -14.69 -2.63
C LEU A 105 4.69 -14.90 -1.35
N PRO A 106 5.76 -14.15 -1.05
CA PRO A 106 6.49 -14.36 0.19
C PRO A 106 5.62 -14.14 1.44
N LEU A 107 5.86 -14.88 2.51
CA LEU A 107 5.29 -14.68 3.85
C LEU A 107 3.77 -14.78 3.95
N GLN A 108 3.12 -15.52 3.05
CA GLN A 108 1.66 -15.65 3.04
C GLN A 108 1.19 -17.04 2.65
N SER A 109 -0.13 -17.30 2.78
CA SER A 109 -0.77 -18.57 2.44
C SER A 109 -2.08 -18.42 1.68
N GLY A 110 -2.55 -17.19 1.49
CA GLY A 110 -3.81 -16.89 0.81
C GLY A 110 -3.73 -16.96 -0.71
N ILE A 111 -2.51 -16.87 -1.27
CA ILE A 111 -2.23 -17.04 -2.70
C ILE A 111 -1.41 -18.31 -2.86
N ARG A 112 -1.87 -19.25 -3.67
CA ARG A 112 -1.20 -20.54 -3.85
C ARG A 112 -1.26 -21.01 -5.28
N ARG A 113 -0.26 -21.81 -5.66
CA ARG A 113 -0.21 -22.39 -7.00
C ARG A 113 -1.23 -23.50 -7.15
N GLU A 114 -2.05 -23.42 -8.19
CA GLU A 114 -2.96 -24.49 -8.64
C GLU A 114 -2.74 -24.69 -10.15
N GLY A 115 -2.05 -25.75 -10.52
CA GLY A 115 -1.66 -26.00 -11.92
C GLY A 115 -0.74 -24.92 -12.48
N ASP A 116 -1.18 -24.24 -13.54
CA ASP A 116 -0.44 -23.23 -14.28
C ASP A 116 -0.77 -21.78 -13.86
N VAL A 117 -1.41 -21.60 -12.72
CA VAL A 117 -1.77 -20.27 -12.19
C VAL A 117 -1.58 -20.20 -10.68
N TYR A 118 -1.47 -18.98 -10.17
CA TYR A 118 -1.66 -18.69 -8.75
C TYR A 118 -3.11 -18.29 -8.50
N VAL A 119 -3.78 -18.88 -7.53
CA VAL A 119 -5.15 -18.53 -7.14
C VAL A 119 -5.19 -17.84 -5.79
N ALA A 120 -6.10 -16.87 -5.65
CA ALA A 120 -6.25 -16.09 -4.43
C ALA A 120 -7.64 -16.27 -3.78
N ASN A 121 -7.79 -15.83 -2.53
CA ASN A 121 -9.01 -16.02 -1.75
C ASN A 121 -10.07 -14.92 -2.02
N MET A 122 -10.42 -14.76 -3.31
CA MET A 122 -11.50 -13.91 -3.79
C MET A 122 -12.25 -14.61 -4.91
N TRP A 123 -13.58 -14.70 -4.79
CA TRP A 123 -14.47 -15.44 -5.67
C TRP A 123 -15.63 -14.57 -6.14
N TYR A 124 -16.09 -14.81 -7.35
CA TYR A 124 -17.28 -14.20 -7.92
C TYR A 124 -18.27 -15.27 -8.37
N TYR A 125 -19.53 -15.09 -8.00
CA TYR A 125 -20.63 -15.96 -8.34
C TYR A 125 -21.76 -15.16 -9.00
N PRO A 126 -22.09 -15.41 -10.26
CA PRO A 126 -23.12 -14.62 -10.96
C PRO A 126 -24.55 -14.95 -10.52
N ARG A 127 -24.81 -16.16 -10.01
CA ARG A 127 -26.15 -16.67 -9.69
C ARG A 127 -26.21 -17.45 -8.38
N GLY A 128 -25.54 -17.01 -7.36
CA GLY A 128 -25.39 -17.74 -6.11
C GLY A 128 -24.18 -18.68 -6.10
N LEU A 129 -23.91 -19.29 -4.94
CA LEU A 129 -22.72 -20.13 -4.76
C LEU A 129 -22.74 -21.38 -5.62
N GLU A 130 -21.64 -21.67 -6.28
CA GLU A 130 -21.39 -22.87 -7.06
C GLU A 130 -20.19 -23.63 -6.47
N GLU A 131 -20.20 -24.95 -6.49
CA GLU A 131 -19.09 -25.78 -5.98
C GLU A 131 -17.81 -25.60 -6.79
N LEU A 132 -17.94 -25.42 -8.11
CA LEU A 132 -16.82 -25.31 -9.02
C LEU A 132 -16.63 -23.86 -9.48
N THR A 133 -15.46 -23.32 -9.17
CA THR A 133 -15.03 -22.02 -9.67
C THR A 133 -13.85 -22.18 -10.65
N ARG A 134 -13.83 -21.37 -11.69
CA ARG A 134 -12.73 -21.36 -12.66
C ARG A 134 -11.74 -20.26 -12.30
N PRO A 135 -10.43 -20.50 -12.46
CA PRO A 135 -9.46 -19.42 -12.30
C PRO A 135 -9.68 -18.35 -13.38
N LEU A 136 -9.80 -17.10 -12.95
CA LEU A 136 -9.88 -15.92 -13.81
C LEU A 136 -8.59 -15.14 -13.69
N VAL A 137 -7.73 -15.25 -14.68
CA VAL A 137 -6.41 -14.60 -14.67
C VAL A 137 -6.57 -13.09 -14.84
N ILE A 138 -6.08 -12.36 -13.85
CA ILE A 138 -5.95 -10.90 -13.86
C ILE A 138 -4.46 -10.58 -13.96
N ASP A 139 -4.10 -9.82 -14.96
CA ASP A 139 -2.76 -9.27 -15.12
C ASP A 139 -2.62 -8.04 -14.24
N THR A 140 -1.63 -8.03 -13.34
CA THR A 140 -1.36 -6.86 -12.47
C THR A 140 -0.84 -5.67 -13.25
N GLY A 141 -0.38 -5.88 -14.49
CA GLY A 141 0.25 -4.83 -15.31
C GLY A 141 1.57 -4.38 -14.71
N ALA A 142 2.37 -5.34 -14.27
CA ALA A 142 3.68 -5.10 -13.69
C ALA A 142 4.56 -4.23 -14.57
N TYR A 143 5.28 -3.31 -13.98
CA TYR A 143 6.34 -2.57 -14.65
C TYR A 143 7.47 -2.24 -13.66
N GLU A 144 8.65 -2.15 -14.21
CA GLU A 144 9.84 -1.79 -13.44
C GLU A 144 9.86 -0.30 -13.12
N PHE A 145 10.08 -0.01 -11.86
CA PHE A 145 10.35 1.34 -11.38
C PHE A 145 11.72 1.38 -10.71
N GLY A 146 12.68 2.01 -11.37
CA GLY A 146 14.02 2.24 -10.83
C GLY A 146 14.01 3.47 -9.94
N SER A 147 14.15 3.30 -8.65
CA SER A 147 14.10 4.42 -7.70
C SER A 147 15.46 4.81 -7.13
N TYR A 148 16.48 3.96 -7.26
CA TYR A 148 17.71 4.16 -6.53
C TYR A 148 18.92 3.55 -7.22
N ARG A 149 19.89 4.36 -7.58
CA ARG A 149 21.20 3.90 -8.09
C ARG A 149 22.10 3.54 -6.92
N VAL A 150 22.31 2.26 -6.71
CA VAL A 150 23.26 1.78 -5.70
C VAL A 150 24.63 1.65 -6.34
N PRO A 151 25.68 2.28 -5.77
CA PRO A 151 27.05 2.07 -6.25
C PRO A 151 27.41 0.58 -6.26
N THR A 152 28.01 0.11 -7.34
CA THR A 152 28.27 -1.32 -7.57
C THR A 152 29.15 -1.97 -6.49
N HIS A 153 29.96 -1.19 -5.79
CA HIS A 153 30.78 -1.66 -4.66
C HIS A 153 30.00 -1.79 -3.34
N MET A 154 28.78 -1.26 -3.29
CA MET A 154 27.89 -1.31 -2.12
C MET A 154 26.70 -2.25 -2.32
N SER A 155 26.49 -2.73 -3.51
CA SER A 155 25.40 -3.66 -3.83
C SER A 155 25.90 -5.07 -4.08
N THR A 156 25.21 -6.05 -3.52
CA THR A 156 25.45 -7.46 -3.82
C THR A 156 24.81 -7.89 -5.13
N ALA A 157 23.82 -7.16 -5.61
CA ALA A 157 23.20 -7.30 -6.91
C ALA A 157 23.82 -6.29 -7.88
N LYS A 158 24.09 -6.71 -9.11
CA LYS A 158 24.54 -5.79 -10.17
C LYS A 158 23.34 -4.99 -10.65
N GLY A 159 23.32 -3.70 -10.42
CA GLY A 159 22.33 -2.81 -10.99
C GLY A 159 21.67 -1.87 -9.99
N ASP A 160 20.75 -1.08 -10.51
CA ASP A 160 19.91 -0.18 -9.74
C ASP A 160 18.87 -0.97 -8.93
N LEU A 161 18.44 -0.43 -7.81
CA LEU A 161 17.33 -0.98 -7.06
C LEU A 161 16.03 -0.75 -7.86
N VAL A 162 15.46 -1.84 -8.32
CA VAL A 162 14.24 -1.86 -9.12
C VAL A 162 13.13 -2.55 -8.35
N PHE A 163 11.96 -1.92 -8.32
CA PHE A 163 10.74 -2.52 -7.78
C PHE A 163 9.76 -2.82 -8.91
N GLN A 164 9.10 -3.98 -8.78
CA GLN A 164 7.97 -4.32 -9.65
C GLN A 164 6.71 -3.64 -9.09
N ILE A 165 6.18 -2.69 -9.81
CA ILE A 165 5.04 -1.88 -9.38
C ILE A 165 3.78 -2.28 -10.16
N PRO A 166 2.64 -2.52 -9.49
CA PRO A 166 1.40 -2.89 -10.15
C PRO A 166 0.62 -1.68 -10.70
N LEU A 167 -0.03 -1.88 -11.82
CA LEU A 167 -1.15 -1.02 -12.24
C LEU A 167 -2.46 -1.42 -11.56
N ARG A 168 -2.56 -2.68 -11.15
CA ARG A 168 -3.69 -3.30 -10.48
C ARG A 168 -3.16 -4.08 -9.29
N ALA A 169 -3.26 -3.49 -8.11
CA ALA A 169 -2.66 -4.02 -6.91
C ALA A 169 -3.52 -5.12 -6.26
N PHE A 170 -2.87 -6.20 -5.85
CA PHE A 170 -3.49 -7.26 -5.06
C PHE A 170 -2.47 -7.92 -4.13
N LEU A 171 -2.85 -8.15 -2.86
CA LEU A 171 -1.98 -8.69 -1.84
C LEU A 171 -2.77 -9.43 -0.76
N SER A 172 -2.24 -10.51 -0.20
CA SER A 172 -2.75 -11.13 1.03
C SER A 172 -1.89 -10.68 2.21
N ILE A 173 -2.45 -9.90 3.12
CA ILE A 173 -1.73 -9.36 4.28
C ILE A 173 -1.69 -10.41 5.39
N GLU A 174 -0.50 -10.96 5.63
CA GLU A 174 -0.24 -11.99 6.66
C GLU A 174 1.04 -11.71 7.48
N ASN A 175 1.76 -10.64 7.13
CA ASN A 175 3.00 -10.22 7.78
C ASN A 175 3.13 -8.70 7.72
N TRP A 176 3.93 -8.09 8.61
CA TRP A 176 4.20 -6.66 8.60
C TRP A 176 4.84 -6.16 7.28
N VAL A 177 5.59 -7.03 6.60
CA VAL A 177 6.18 -6.72 5.28
C VAL A 177 5.10 -6.41 4.26
N HIS A 178 3.95 -7.08 4.33
CA HIS A 178 2.82 -6.79 3.43
C HIS A 178 2.20 -5.42 3.70
N ILE A 179 2.26 -4.91 4.95
CA ILE A 179 1.84 -3.54 5.27
C ILE A 179 2.80 -2.53 4.63
N PHE A 180 4.11 -2.80 4.67
CA PHE A 180 5.10 -2.00 3.94
C PHE A 180 4.81 -1.99 2.43
N VAL A 181 4.62 -3.16 1.83
CA VAL A 181 4.32 -3.30 0.40
C VAL A 181 3.03 -2.55 0.03
N ALA A 182 1.95 -2.76 0.79
CA ALA A 182 0.65 -2.13 0.54
C ALA A 182 0.71 -0.59 0.62
N ASN A 183 1.43 -0.05 1.61
CA ASN A 183 1.54 1.40 1.79
C ASN A 183 2.56 2.05 0.84
N CYS A 184 3.80 1.59 0.84
CA CYS A 184 4.88 2.27 0.15
C CYS A 184 4.98 1.88 -1.34
N LEU A 185 4.92 0.57 -1.66
CA LEU A 185 5.09 0.12 -3.04
C LEU A 185 3.79 0.19 -3.84
N PHE A 186 2.73 -0.46 -3.36
CA PHE A 186 1.45 -0.57 -4.08
C PHE A 186 0.56 0.67 -3.90
N GLY A 187 0.76 1.40 -2.80
CA GLY A 187 0.09 2.67 -2.55
C GLY A 187 0.87 3.84 -3.13
N VAL A 188 1.75 4.43 -2.33
CA VAL A 188 2.39 5.73 -2.66
C VAL A 188 3.20 5.67 -3.96
N LEU A 189 4.07 4.66 -4.13
CA LEU A 189 4.93 4.57 -5.30
C LEU A 189 4.13 4.26 -6.57
N ALA A 190 3.16 3.34 -6.50
CA ALA A 190 2.30 3.01 -7.63
C ALA A 190 1.42 4.20 -8.04
N GLU A 191 0.92 4.99 -7.09
CA GLU A 191 0.17 6.21 -7.40
C GLU A 191 1.04 7.26 -8.09
N GLY A 192 2.28 7.46 -7.59
CA GLY A 192 3.27 8.31 -8.26
C GLY A 192 3.52 7.90 -9.70
N ALA A 193 3.67 6.64 -9.94
CA ALA A 193 3.90 6.09 -11.28
C ALA A 193 2.66 6.18 -12.19
N ARG A 194 1.46 5.97 -11.66
CA ARG A 194 0.20 6.22 -12.41
C ARG A 194 0.08 7.68 -12.82
N MET A 195 0.42 8.58 -11.90
CA MET A 195 0.43 10.02 -12.17
C MET A 195 1.47 10.38 -13.24
N GLU A 196 2.68 9.88 -13.15
CA GLU A 196 3.73 10.09 -14.15
C GLU A 196 3.27 9.65 -15.53
N ARG A 197 2.62 8.50 -15.65
CA ARG A 197 2.00 8.04 -16.91
C ARG A 197 0.88 8.97 -17.39
N SER A 198 0.07 9.51 -16.50
CA SER A 198 -0.97 10.46 -16.86
C SER A 198 -0.39 11.78 -17.38
N LEU A 199 0.79 12.17 -16.88
CA LEU A 199 1.54 13.35 -17.36
C LEU A 199 2.12 13.19 -18.78
N VAL A 200 2.10 12.00 -19.38
CA VAL A 200 2.41 11.83 -20.80
C VAL A 200 1.37 12.52 -21.69
N SER A 201 0.14 12.70 -21.20
CA SER A 201 -0.89 13.46 -21.90
C SER A 201 -0.57 14.96 -21.91
N ILE A 202 -0.49 15.56 -23.09
CA ILE A 202 -0.29 17.01 -23.27
C ILE A 202 -1.36 17.83 -22.51
N ARG A 203 -2.60 17.34 -22.45
CA ARG A 203 -3.69 18.01 -21.70
C ARG A 203 -3.37 18.08 -20.21
N THR A 204 -2.89 16.99 -19.62
CA THR A 204 -2.52 16.93 -18.20
C THR A 204 -1.32 17.82 -17.92
N GLN A 205 -0.30 17.79 -18.80
CA GLN A 205 0.88 18.67 -18.68
C GLN A 205 0.48 20.14 -18.69
N LEU A 206 -0.36 20.55 -19.63
CA LEU A 206 -0.85 21.91 -19.73
C LEU A 206 -1.68 22.31 -18.49
N LYS A 207 -2.51 21.41 -17.99
CA LYS A 207 -3.31 21.66 -16.77
C LYS A 207 -2.42 21.92 -15.56
N VAL A 208 -1.44 21.03 -15.32
CA VAL A 208 -0.47 21.17 -14.22
C VAL A 208 0.37 22.44 -14.39
N PHE A 209 0.84 22.73 -15.59
CA PHE A 209 1.63 23.92 -15.89
C PHE A 209 0.84 25.22 -15.61
N TRP A 210 -0.39 25.32 -16.16
CA TRP A 210 -1.24 26.50 -15.94
C TRP A 210 -1.60 26.69 -14.48
N ARG A 211 -1.84 25.59 -13.76
CA ARG A 211 -2.12 25.64 -12.33
C ARG A 211 -0.91 26.16 -11.54
N ALA A 212 0.27 25.59 -11.79
CA ALA A 212 1.51 26.06 -11.17
C ALA A 212 1.79 27.54 -11.44
N LEU A 213 1.57 28.00 -12.69
CA LEU A 213 1.73 29.40 -13.08
C LEU A 213 0.74 30.33 -12.34
N LEU A 214 -0.53 29.97 -12.30
CA LEU A 214 -1.57 30.74 -11.58
C LEU A 214 -1.29 30.82 -10.09
N GLU A 215 -0.82 29.75 -9.49
CA GLU A 215 -0.50 29.65 -8.07
C GLU A 215 0.90 30.22 -7.73
N ARG A 216 1.70 30.57 -8.73
CA ARG A 216 3.09 31.02 -8.59
C ARG A 216 3.94 30.02 -7.79
N ARG A 217 3.74 28.73 -8.06
CA ARG A 217 4.44 27.61 -7.42
C ARG A 217 5.30 26.85 -8.43
N GLN A 218 6.21 26.03 -7.92
CA GLN A 218 6.90 25.06 -8.76
C GLN A 218 5.91 24.04 -9.32
N ILE A 219 6.20 23.47 -10.49
CA ILE A 219 5.31 22.52 -11.16
C ILE A 219 4.94 21.34 -10.25
N LEU A 220 5.92 20.75 -9.58
CA LEU A 220 5.73 19.63 -8.66
C LEU A 220 5.01 20.00 -7.35
N SER A 221 4.90 21.30 -7.04
CA SER A 221 4.21 21.82 -5.84
C SER A 221 2.85 22.40 -6.16
N SER A 222 2.34 22.22 -7.38
CA SER A 222 1.01 22.70 -7.78
C SER A 222 -0.11 21.94 -7.05
N SER A 223 -1.25 22.57 -6.86
CA SER A 223 -2.41 21.93 -6.24
C SER A 223 -3.03 20.78 -7.05
N GLU A 224 -2.60 20.58 -8.28
CA GLU A 224 -2.93 19.38 -9.07
C GLU A 224 -2.16 18.13 -8.57
N LEU A 225 -1.00 18.34 -7.96
CA LEU A 225 -0.12 17.27 -7.49
C LEU A 225 -0.07 17.18 -5.96
N VAL A 226 -0.38 18.27 -5.27
CA VAL A 226 -0.36 18.37 -3.80
C VAL A 226 -1.75 18.74 -3.30
N VAL A 227 -2.41 17.77 -2.68
CA VAL A 227 -3.74 17.98 -2.05
C VAL A 227 -3.53 18.31 -0.58
N VAL A 228 -4.14 19.41 -0.12
CA VAL A 228 -4.01 19.88 1.26
C VAL A 228 -5.41 19.99 1.89
N GLY A 229 -5.56 19.36 3.05
CA GLY A 229 -6.79 19.38 3.83
C GLY A 229 -7.05 20.71 4.54
N ARG A 230 -8.18 20.77 5.24
CA ARG A 230 -8.65 22.00 5.93
C ARG A 230 -7.82 22.30 7.18
N ASN A 231 -7.71 23.58 7.52
CA ASN A 231 -7.01 24.07 8.72
C ASN A 231 -5.54 23.63 8.82
N THR A 232 -4.92 23.28 7.69
CA THR A 232 -3.52 22.88 7.64
C THR A 232 -2.64 24.11 7.51
N GLN A 233 -1.60 24.19 8.34
CA GLN A 233 -0.65 25.28 8.37
C GLN A 233 0.69 24.81 7.83
N ILE A 234 1.19 25.48 6.81
CA ILE A 234 2.46 25.13 6.14
C ILE A 234 3.37 26.35 6.19
N ASP A 235 4.56 26.16 6.77
CA ASP A 235 5.58 27.23 6.77
C ASP A 235 6.01 27.55 5.33
N PRO A 236 6.20 28.84 4.98
CA PRO A 236 6.59 29.23 3.62
C PRO A 236 7.93 28.66 3.14
N THR A 237 8.79 28.21 4.05
CA THR A 237 10.08 27.59 3.73
C THR A 237 10.01 26.07 3.56
N ALA A 238 8.84 25.46 3.80
CA ALA A 238 8.64 24.04 3.54
C ALA A 238 8.55 23.76 2.04
N VAL A 239 9.15 22.64 1.60
CA VAL A 239 9.11 22.18 0.22
C VAL A 239 8.24 20.94 0.15
N ILE A 240 7.11 21.05 -0.53
CA ILE A 240 6.17 19.94 -0.71
C ILE A 240 6.03 19.64 -2.19
N GLN A 241 6.29 18.40 -2.57
CA GLN A 241 6.22 17.92 -3.94
C GLN A 241 5.25 16.75 -4.05
N GLY A 242 4.51 16.72 -5.14
CA GLY A 242 3.53 15.66 -5.40
C GLY A 242 4.05 14.46 -6.19
N PRO A 243 3.25 13.39 -6.23
CA PRO A 243 1.92 13.30 -5.62
C PRO A 243 1.95 13.22 -4.09
N THR A 244 1.33 14.18 -3.42
CA THR A 244 1.29 14.23 -1.96
C THR A 244 -0.11 14.59 -1.48
N ILE A 245 -0.62 13.84 -0.51
CA ILE A 245 -1.90 14.11 0.14
C ILE A 245 -1.63 14.47 1.60
N ILE A 246 -2.14 15.60 2.05
CA ILE A 246 -2.04 16.08 3.42
C ILE A 246 -3.45 16.22 3.98
N GLY A 247 -3.70 15.63 5.12
CA GLY A 247 -4.99 15.64 5.79
C GLY A 247 -5.37 16.97 6.43
N ASP A 248 -6.42 16.93 7.23
CA ASP A 248 -6.96 18.09 7.96
C ASP A 248 -6.15 18.38 9.25
N ASN A 249 -6.08 19.66 9.65
CA ASN A 249 -5.45 20.10 10.91
C ASN A 249 -3.96 19.68 11.06
N VAL A 250 -3.21 19.71 9.97
CA VAL A 250 -1.78 19.36 9.95
C VAL A 250 -0.93 20.62 10.15
N TYR A 251 0.15 20.49 10.91
CA TYR A 251 1.17 21.54 11.03
C TYR A 251 2.47 21.09 10.40
N ILE A 252 3.00 21.89 9.45
CA ILE A 252 4.26 21.66 8.75
C ILE A 252 5.17 22.85 9.00
N GLY A 253 6.26 22.61 9.73
CA GLY A 253 7.22 23.62 10.16
C GLY A 253 8.27 23.99 9.12
N ALA A 254 9.13 24.95 9.50
CA ALA A 254 10.16 25.50 8.64
C ALA A 254 11.19 24.46 8.16
N GLY A 255 11.54 24.53 6.87
CA GLY A 255 12.56 23.67 6.27
C GLY A 255 12.18 22.20 6.16
N VAL A 256 10.91 21.86 6.31
CA VAL A 256 10.40 20.50 6.08
C VAL A 256 10.38 20.20 4.58
N VAL A 257 10.81 19.00 4.20
CA VAL A 257 10.76 18.51 2.82
C VAL A 257 9.85 17.28 2.79
N ILE A 258 8.81 17.32 1.95
CA ILE A 258 7.87 16.20 1.75
C ILE A 258 7.74 15.92 0.26
N SER A 259 7.92 14.68 -0.13
CA SER A 259 7.76 14.25 -1.52
C SER A 259 7.12 12.88 -1.60
N ASN A 260 6.07 12.76 -2.43
CA ASN A 260 5.34 11.51 -2.64
C ASN A 260 4.89 10.86 -1.31
N CYS A 261 4.08 11.56 -0.52
CA CYS A 261 3.68 11.10 0.80
C CYS A 261 2.16 11.18 1.00
N ILE A 262 1.66 10.34 1.89
CA ILE A 262 0.30 10.43 2.42
C ILE A 262 0.40 10.77 3.90
N ILE A 263 -0.07 11.95 4.28
CA ILE A 263 -0.07 12.45 5.65
C ILE A 263 -1.51 12.47 6.17
N GLY A 264 -1.74 11.85 7.31
CA GLY A 264 -3.03 11.79 7.97
C GLY A 264 -3.47 13.11 8.59
N ASN A 265 -4.51 13.05 9.41
CA ASN A 265 -5.09 14.21 10.09
C ASN A 265 -4.39 14.49 11.42
N HIS A 266 -4.41 15.75 11.86
CA HIS A 266 -3.87 16.17 13.16
C HIS A 266 -2.38 15.84 13.35
N VAL A 267 -1.62 15.77 12.26
CA VAL A 267 -0.19 15.46 12.28
C VAL A 267 0.62 16.75 12.52
N SER A 268 1.67 16.63 13.32
CA SER A 268 2.63 17.72 13.54
C SER A 268 4.01 17.32 13.04
N ILE A 269 4.47 17.97 11.98
CA ILE A 269 5.80 17.78 11.40
C ILE A 269 6.56 19.09 11.62
N LEU A 270 7.41 19.13 12.67
CA LEU A 270 8.12 20.36 13.01
C LEU A 270 9.35 20.55 12.12
N HIS A 271 10.31 21.35 12.57
CA HIS A 271 11.37 21.88 11.70
C HIS A 271 12.36 20.86 11.14
N GLY A 272 12.66 20.98 9.84
CA GLY A 272 13.77 20.28 9.19
C GLY A 272 13.60 18.76 9.06
N ASN A 273 12.36 18.25 9.14
CA ASN A 273 12.07 16.86 8.84
C ASN A 273 12.06 16.62 7.32
N GLU A 274 12.43 15.41 6.90
CA GLU A 274 12.40 14.98 5.50
C GLU A 274 11.61 13.69 5.36
N LEU A 275 10.57 13.71 4.51
CA LEU A 275 9.71 12.59 4.26
C LEU A 275 9.65 12.29 2.77
N LEU A 276 9.97 11.06 2.39
CA LEU A 276 10.00 10.63 1.00
C LEU A 276 9.30 9.27 0.86
N ILE A 277 8.32 9.17 -0.04
CA ILE A 277 7.56 7.95 -0.36
C ILE A 277 7.02 7.27 0.92
N SER A 278 6.43 8.05 1.81
CA SER A 278 6.08 7.59 3.15
C SER A 278 4.62 7.84 3.48
N VAL A 279 4.08 7.01 4.36
CA VAL A 279 2.72 7.14 4.89
C VAL A 279 2.80 7.47 6.37
N VAL A 280 2.19 8.58 6.79
CA VAL A 280 2.14 9.03 8.18
C VAL A 280 0.69 9.04 8.65
N GLY A 281 0.39 8.24 9.65
CA GLY A 281 -0.93 8.10 10.24
C GLY A 281 -1.43 9.33 10.99
N ASP A 282 -2.69 9.28 11.41
CA ASP A 282 -3.31 10.36 12.16
C ASP A 282 -2.59 10.61 13.50
N ARG A 283 -2.56 11.88 13.95
CA ARG A 283 -2.02 12.31 15.25
C ARG A 283 -0.55 11.95 15.50
N CYS A 284 0.22 11.66 14.44
CA CYS A 284 1.66 11.47 14.56
C CYS A 284 2.39 12.79 14.87
N TYR A 285 3.51 12.68 15.59
CA TYR A 285 4.32 13.82 16.00
C TYR A 285 5.79 13.62 15.65
N LEU A 286 6.35 14.50 14.82
CA LEU A 286 7.75 14.51 14.40
C LEU A 286 8.37 15.87 14.79
N PRO A 287 9.06 15.95 15.95
CA PRO A 287 9.53 17.24 16.50
C PRO A 287 10.54 17.96 15.63
N PHE A 288 11.64 17.36 15.22
CA PHE A 288 12.59 17.98 14.30
C PHE A 288 13.68 17.02 13.81
N ARG A 289 14.14 17.25 12.56
CA ARG A 289 15.29 16.57 11.94
C ARG A 289 15.17 15.05 11.89
N SER A 290 13.97 14.51 11.75
CA SER A 290 13.80 13.10 11.43
C SER A 290 13.73 12.92 9.91
N SER A 291 14.17 11.78 9.42
CA SER A 291 14.05 11.40 8.02
C SER A 291 13.26 10.10 7.90
N LEU A 292 12.23 10.11 7.06
CA LEU A 292 11.46 8.93 6.68
C LEU A 292 11.64 8.66 5.19
N PHE A 293 12.15 7.50 4.86
CA PHE A 293 12.27 7.04 3.48
C PHE A 293 11.56 5.71 3.31
N MET A 294 10.54 5.68 2.45
CA MET A 294 9.70 4.49 2.23
C MET A 294 9.27 3.85 3.56
N SER A 295 8.67 4.66 4.43
CA SER A 295 8.30 4.21 5.77
C SER A 295 6.84 4.50 6.08
N THR A 296 6.24 3.65 6.89
CA THR A 296 4.87 3.80 7.36
C THR A 296 4.87 4.04 8.87
N LEU A 297 4.26 5.12 9.31
CA LEU A 297 3.89 5.35 10.72
C LEU A 297 2.39 5.18 10.85
N MET A 298 1.94 4.29 11.70
CA MET A 298 0.53 4.20 12.06
C MET A 298 0.17 5.33 13.03
N GLU A 299 -1.10 5.47 13.34
CA GLU A 299 -1.61 6.56 14.17
C GLU A 299 -0.98 6.62 15.57
N ASP A 300 -1.02 7.83 16.16
CA ASP A 300 -0.54 8.12 17.51
C ASP A 300 0.94 7.79 17.76
N THR A 301 1.75 7.83 16.70
CA THR A 301 3.18 7.52 16.75
C THR A 301 4.02 8.78 16.88
N MET A 302 5.02 8.74 17.74
CA MET A 302 6.04 9.78 17.86
C MET A 302 7.40 9.29 17.37
N VAL A 303 8.03 10.04 16.46
CA VAL A 303 9.41 9.80 16.02
C VAL A 303 10.25 10.96 16.51
N ALA A 304 11.06 10.73 17.55
CA ALA A 304 11.89 11.76 18.15
C ALA A 304 13.01 12.25 17.22
N GLN A 305 13.66 13.31 17.63
CA GLN A 305 14.62 14.05 16.81
C GLN A 305 15.83 13.23 16.33
N ASN A 306 16.35 13.59 15.16
CA ASN A 306 17.51 12.96 14.52
C ASN A 306 17.36 11.46 14.28
N ALA A 307 16.12 10.95 14.22
CA ALA A 307 15.87 9.58 13.82
C ALA A 307 15.87 9.45 12.29
N CYS A 308 16.35 8.31 11.80
CA CYS A 308 16.35 7.98 10.38
C CYS A 308 15.70 6.60 10.19
N LEU A 309 14.53 6.59 9.56
CA LEU A 309 13.77 5.39 9.32
C LEU A 309 13.72 5.10 7.83
N GLN A 310 14.27 3.96 7.43
CA GLN A 310 14.28 3.53 6.03
C GLN A 310 13.59 2.18 5.92
N PHE A 311 12.61 2.07 5.01
CA PHE A 311 11.85 0.84 4.74
C PHE A 311 11.22 0.22 5.99
N CYS A 312 10.64 1.06 6.85
CA CYS A 312 10.13 0.67 8.14
C CYS A 312 8.61 0.69 8.22
N VAL A 313 8.06 -0.12 9.13
CA VAL A 313 6.68 0.00 9.57
C VAL A 313 6.66 0.17 11.08
N VAL A 314 6.08 1.26 11.55
CA VAL A 314 5.90 1.56 12.98
C VAL A 314 4.41 1.46 13.28
N GLY A 315 4.07 0.59 14.22
CA GLY A 315 2.70 0.37 14.69
C GLY A 315 2.15 1.57 15.43
N ARG A 316 0.87 1.52 15.75
CA ARG A 316 0.17 2.59 16.48
C ARG A 316 0.69 2.73 17.91
N ASP A 317 0.46 3.89 18.51
CA ASP A 317 0.82 4.19 19.89
C ASP A 317 2.30 3.95 20.23
N SER A 318 3.18 4.07 19.21
CA SER A 318 4.62 3.76 19.34
C SER A 318 5.48 5.01 19.52
N PHE A 319 6.61 4.82 20.18
CA PHE A 319 7.63 5.85 20.35
C PHE A 319 8.98 5.40 19.79
N ILE A 320 9.51 6.14 18.83
CA ILE A 320 10.87 5.97 18.32
C ILE A 320 11.78 6.99 18.98
N GLY A 321 12.76 6.51 19.74
CA GLY A 321 13.70 7.36 20.48
C GLY A 321 14.60 8.21 19.58
N ALA A 322 15.15 9.29 20.15
CA ALA A 322 16.06 10.18 19.43
C ALA A 322 17.33 9.47 18.96
N GLY A 323 17.78 9.79 17.76
CA GLY A 323 18.99 9.22 17.17
C GLY A 323 18.83 7.75 16.72
N THR A 324 17.62 7.19 16.73
CA THR A 324 17.39 5.85 16.20
C THR A 324 17.61 5.81 14.71
N THR A 325 18.33 4.80 14.23
CA THR A 325 18.54 4.56 12.81
C THR A 325 18.13 3.14 12.45
N PHE A 326 17.17 3.03 11.53
CA PHE A 326 16.87 1.79 10.81
C PHE A 326 17.53 1.88 9.43
N THR A 327 18.42 0.94 9.14
CA THR A 327 19.07 0.84 7.83
C THR A 327 18.33 -0.19 6.99
N ASP A 328 18.16 0.11 5.72
CA ASP A 328 17.50 -0.74 4.72
C ASP A 328 18.47 -1.69 4.01
N PHE A 329 19.77 -1.56 4.25
CA PHE A 329 20.81 -2.18 3.45
C PHE A 329 21.51 -3.32 4.18
N ASN A 330 21.57 -4.48 3.53
CA ASN A 330 22.34 -5.63 4.00
C ASN A 330 23.66 -5.75 3.23
N LEU A 331 24.78 -5.53 3.89
CA LEU A 331 26.12 -5.66 3.30
C LEU A 331 26.50 -7.13 2.97
N LEU A 332 25.78 -8.09 3.51
CA LEU A 332 26.00 -9.51 3.23
C LEU A 332 25.13 -9.96 2.06
N PRO A 333 25.65 -10.79 1.12
CA PRO A 333 24.88 -11.29 -0.01
C PRO A 333 23.91 -12.41 0.41
N ARG A 334 22.97 -12.08 1.29
CA ARG A 334 21.94 -13.00 1.79
C ARG A 334 20.58 -12.34 1.63
N SER A 335 19.59 -13.16 1.29
CA SER A 335 18.19 -12.73 1.33
C SER A 335 17.85 -12.23 2.73
N LEU A 336 17.11 -11.12 2.79
CA LEU A 336 16.56 -10.63 4.05
C LEU A 336 15.49 -11.60 4.54
N ARG A 337 15.39 -11.75 5.85
CA ARG A 337 14.45 -12.65 6.50
C ARG A 337 13.72 -11.95 7.63
N THR A 338 12.48 -12.31 7.82
CA THR A 338 11.67 -11.87 8.96
C THR A 338 11.01 -13.04 9.66
N MET A 339 10.53 -12.80 10.87
CA MET A 339 9.71 -13.77 11.58
C MET A 339 8.35 -13.90 10.91
N HIS A 340 7.96 -15.11 10.58
CA HIS A 340 6.65 -15.48 10.11
C HIS A 340 6.25 -16.81 10.71
N ARG A 341 5.13 -16.85 11.43
CA ARG A 341 4.60 -18.07 12.09
C ARG A 341 5.65 -18.80 12.97
N GLY A 342 6.48 -18.03 13.67
CA GLY A 342 7.51 -18.56 14.56
C GLY A 342 8.78 -19.06 13.87
N GLN A 343 8.93 -18.82 12.58
CA GLN A 343 10.13 -19.18 11.80
C GLN A 343 10.69 -17.98 11.05
N LEU A 344 11.98 -18.00 10.74
CA LEU A 344 12.63 -17.01 9.90
C LEU A 344 12.46 -17.39 8.43
N GLU A 345 11.64 -16.65 7.71
CA GLU A 345 11.36 -16.83 6.28
C GLU A 345 11.93 -15.69 5.44
N GLU A 346 12.23 -15.96 4.17
CA GLU A 346 12.75 -14.97 3.23
C GLU A 346 11.66 -13.99 2.80
N VAL A 347 12.02 -12.71 2.74
CA VAL A 347 11.06 -11.63 2.39
C VAL A 347 10.94 -11.36 0.89
N GLY A 348 11.78 -11.97 0.06
CA GLY A 348 11.79 -11.74 -1.39
C GLY A 348 12.37 -10.38 -1.82
N MET A 349 12.79 -9.53 -0.88
CA MET A 349 13.38 -8.21 -1.16
C MET A 349 14.82 -8.14 -0.68
N THR A 350 15.63 -7.31 -1.36
CA THR A 350 17.05 -7.09 -1.04
C THR A 350 17.26 -5.92 -0.09
N VAL A 351 16.26 -5.07 0.08
CA VAL A 351 16.25 -3.92 0.99
C VAL A 351 15.00 -3.95 1.85
N LEU A 352 15.18 -3.79 3.14
CA LEU A 352 14.10 -3.72 4.13
C LEU A 352 14.71 -3.27 5.46
N GLY A 353 14.07 -2.32 6.12
CA GLY A 353 14.48 -1.84 7.45
C GLY A 353 13.96 -2.76 8.56
N GLY A 354 12.96 -2.29 9.29
CA GLY A 354 12.40 -3.05 10.40
C GLY A 354 10.98 -2.66 10.76
N CYS A 355 10.44 -3.33 11.76
CA CYS A 355 9.13 -2.97 12.31
C CYS A 355 9.19 -2.81 13.82
N VAL A 356 8.31 -1.95 14.31
CA VAL A 356 8.04 -1.72 15.72
C VAL A 356 6.53 -1.83 15.91
N GLY A 357 6.09 -2.56 16.94
CA GLY A 357 4.69 -2.73 17.25
C GLY A 357 4.38 -2.48 18.71
#